data_41a9b8b1c50ce5e6e6e2779bbd9cfe28
#
_entry.id   41a9b8b1c50ce5e6e6e2779bbd9cfe28
#
_cell.length_a   1.000
_cell.length_b   1.000
_cell.length_c   1.000
_cell.angle_alpha   90.00
_cell.angle_beta   90.00
_cell.angle_gamma   90.00
#
_symmetry.space_group_name_H-M   'P 1'
#
loop_
_entity.id
_entity.type
_entity.pdbx_description
1 polymer ?
#
loop_
_entity_poly.entity_id
_entity_poly.type
_entity_poly.pdbx_seq_one_letter_code
_entity_poly.pdbx_strand_id
1 'polypeptide(L)' 'MCGIAGWIDYSRDISNEKQIFEDMTKTLVRRGPDDEGYWLSSCALFGHRRLIVVDPDGGRQPMRLMQDGNTYTIIYN' A
#
# COMPACT_ATOMS: atom_id res chain seq x y z
N MET A 1 -9.49 -12.30 -2.91
CA MET A 1 -9.30 -10.98 -3.49
C MET A 1 -8.43 -10.14 -2.58
N CYS A 2 -7.54 -9.36 -3.17
CA CYS A 2 -6.66 -8.48 -2.42
C CYS A 2 -7.43 -7.40 -1.65
N GLY A 3 -6.76 -6.74 -0.73
CA GLY A 3 -7.29 -5.59 0.00
C GLY A 3 -6.38 -4.40 -0.13
N ILE A 4 -6.96 -3.23 -0.23
CA ILE A 4 -6.22 -1.98 -0.29
C ILE A 4 -6.69 -1.03 0.80
N ALA A 5 -5.76 -0.23 1.32
CA ALA A 5 -6.03 0.83 2.27
C ALA A 5 -5.23 2.07 1.87
N GLY A 6 -5.79 3.24 2.11
CA GLY A 6 -5.12 4.48 1.77
C GLY A 6 -5.54 5.61 2.69
N TRP A 7 -4.61 6.54 2.86
CA TRP A 7 -4.86 7.76 3.63
C TRP A 7 -4.09 8.89 2.95
N ILE A 8 -4.81 9.92 2.55
CA ILE A 8 -4.23 11.10 1.89
C ILE A 8 -4.64 12.33 2.69
N ASP A 9 -3.65 13.13 3.07
CA ASP A 9 -3.88 14.36 3.82
C ASP A 9 -2.81 15.37 3.41
N TYR A 10 -3.23 16.43 2.74
CA TYR A 10 -2.34 17.51 2.32
C TYR A 10 -2.19 18.60 3.37
N SER A 11 -2.94 18.53 4.47
CA SER A 11 -2.95 19.58 5.50
C SER A 11 -1.91 19.36 6.59
N ARG A 12 -1.38 18.15 6.72
CA ARG A 12 -0.36 17.82 7.71
C ARG A 12 0.49 16.64 7.26
N ASP A 13 1.63 16.47 7.91
CA ASP A 13 2.50 15.33 7.68
C ASP A 13 1.94 14.11 8.42
N ILE A 14 1.59 13.08 7.66
CA ILE A 14 1.05 11.84 8.21
C ILE A 14 2.07 10.69 8.20
N SER A 15 3.33 10.97 7.87
CA SER A 15 4.37 9.92 7.86
C SER A 15 4.60 9.31 9.25
N ASN A 16 4.24 10.02 10.32
CA ASN A 16 4.34 9.54 11.70
C ASN A 16 3.18 8.62 12.11
N GLU A 17 2.19 8.43 11.26
CA GLU A 17 1.01 7.63 11.55
C GLU A 17 1.13 6.20 11.04
N LYS A 18 2.34 5.73 10.86
CA LYS A 18 2.63 4.40 10.32
C LYS A 18 1.93 3.29 11.11
N GLN A 19 1.98 3.34 12.43
CA GLN A 19 1.39 2.29 13.25
C GLN A 19 -0.13 2.20 13.07
N ILE A 20 -0.80 3.33 13.06
CA ILE A 20 -2.25 3.37 12.82
C ILE A 20 -2.57 2.79 11.44
N PHE A 21 -1.77 3.16 10.45
CA PHE A 21 -1.98 2.71 9.09
C PHE A 21 -1.70 1.22 8.92
N GLU A 22 -0.68 0.70 9.57
CA GLU A 22 -0.43 -0.74 9.59
C GLU A 22 -1.59 -1.50 10.20
N ASP A 23 -2.16 -0.99 11.30
CA ASP A 23 -3.32 -1.61 11.93
C ASP A 23 -4.53 -1.61 11.01
N MET A 24 -4.76 -0.50 10.28
CA MET A 24 -5.80 -0.43 9.25
C MET A 24 -5.62 -1.52 8.20
N THR A 25 -4.41 -1.65 7.68
CA THR A 25 -4.11 -2.61 6.62
C THR A 25 -4.27 -4.04 7.11
N LYS A 26 -3.91 -4.31 8.35
CA LYS A 26 -4.08 -5.65 8.95
C LYS A 26 -5.53 -6.09 9.04
N THR A 27 -6.49 -5.16 9.09
CA THR A 27 -7.91 -5.55 9.09
C THR A 27 -8.31 -6.25 7.80
N LEU A 28 -7.49 -6.14 6.76
CA LEU A 28 -7.76 -6.71 5.44
C LEU A 28 -7.10 -8.09 5.25
N VAL A 29 -6.58 -8.69 6.32
CA VAL A 29 -5.81 -9.94 6.22
C VAL A 29 -6.62 -11.09 5.60
N ARG A 30 -7.93 -11.12 5.81
CA ARG A 30 -8.78 -12.16 5.24
C ARG A 30 -8.91 -12.06 3.72
N ARG A 31 -8.78 -10.85 3.17
CA ARG A 31 -8.81 -10.65 1.72
C ARG A 31 -7.48 -10.97 1.07
N GLY A 32 -6.37 -10.69 1.76
CA GLY A 32 -5.04 -10.91 1.25
C GLY A 32 -4.13 -11.49 2.32
N PRO A 33 -4.20 -12.81 2.59
CA PRO A 33 -3.44 -13.41 3.68
C PRO A 33 -1.97 -13.68 3.35
N ASP A 34 -1.57 -13.59 2.06
CA ASP A 34 -0.29 -14.13 1.60
C ASP A 34 0.86 -13.13 1.70
N ASP A 35 0.58 -11.83 1.55
CA ASP A 35 1.64 -10.83 1.59
C ASP A 35 1.06 -9.47 1.96
N GLU A 36 1.92 -8.57 2.42
CA GLU A 36 1.54 -7.19 2.69
C GLU A 36 2.62 -6.25 2.17
N GLY A 37 2.21 -5.05 1.81
CA GLY A 37 3.12 -4.02 1.35
C GLY A 37 2.63 -2.64 1.74
N TYR A 38 3.57 -1.71 1.90
CA TYR A 38 3.27 -0.35 2.32
C TYR A 38 4.09 0.63 1.52
N TRP A 39 3.50 1.79 1.25
CA TRP A 39 4.21 2.94 0.72
C TRP A 39 3.83 4.16 1.53
N LEU A 40 4.83 4.93 1.91
CA LEU A 40 4.67 6.02 2.87
C LEU A 40 5.28 7.28 2.29
N SER A 41 4.54 8.39 2.41
CA SER A 41 5.06 9.72 2.14
C SER A 41 4.52 10.70 3.18
N SER A 42 4.88 11.97 3.06
CA SER A 42 4.39 12.96 4.02
C SER A 42 2.89 13.21 3.91
N CYS A 43 2.30 12.99 2.75
CA CYS A 43 0.89 13.30 2.52
C CYS A 43 0.05 12.10 2.09
N ALA A 44 0.65 10.92 1.89
CA ALA A 44 -0.08 9.76 1.43
C ALA A 44 0.52 8.47 1.98
N LEU A 45 -0.33 7.58 2.45
CA LEU A 45 0.05 6.26 2.93
C LEU A 45 -0.79 5.24 2.18
N PHE A 46 -0.13 4.25 1.54
CA PHE A 46 -0.80 3.16 0.83
C PHE A 46 -0.44 1.83 1.47
N GLY A 47 -1.43 0.98 1.66
CA GLY A 47 -1.23 -0.38 2.17
C GLY A 47 -1.94 -1.39 1.28
N HIS A 48 -1.35 -2.57 1.17
CA HIS A 48 -1.86 -3.64 0.33
C HIS A 48 -1.72 -4.98 1.04
N ARG A 49 -2.80 -5.76 1.01
CA ARG A 49 -2.79 -7.17 1.40
C ARG A 49 -3.03 -8.00 0.16
N ARG A 50 -2.16 -8.97 -0.08
CA ARG A 50 -2.15 -9.72 -1.34
C ARG A 50 -2.69 -11.12 -1.14
N LEU A 51 -3.56 -11.54 -2.07
CA LEU A 51 -3.91 -12.92 -2.28
C LEU A 51 -3.17 -13.38 -3.54
N ILE A 52 -2.25 -14.31 -3.40
CA ILE A 52 -1.42 -14.78 -4.49
C ILE A 52 -2.22 -15.82 -5.29
N VAL A 53 -2.53 -15.49 -6.53
CA VAL A 53 -3.21 -16.40 -7.46
C VAL A 53 -2.24 -16.87 -8.51
N VAL A 54 -1.48 -15.94 -9.09
CA VAL A 54 -0.45 -16.21 -10.11
C VAL A 54 0.78 -15.39 -9.76
N ASP A 55 1.96 -15.87 -10.19
CA ASP A 55 3.23 -15.19 -10.10
C ASP A 55 3.55 -14.67 -8.68
N PRO A 56 3.87 -15.56 -7.73
CA PRO A 56 4.16 -15.13 -6.35
C PRO A 56 5.35 -14.19 -6.22
N ASP A 57 6.30 -14.22 -7.16
CA ASP A 57 7.48 -13.35 -7.10
C ASP A 57 7.27 -12.00 -7.78
N GLY A 58 6.29 -11.90 -8.69
CA GLY A 58 5.91 -10.66 -9.34
C GLY A 58 4.64 -10.09 -8.70
N GLY A 59 4.21 -8.94 -9.18
CA GLY A 59 2.93 -8.34 -8.77
C GLY A 59 2.86 -7.85 -7.33
N ARG A 60 3.99 -7.67 -6.68
CA ARG A 60 4.02 -7.09 -5.32
C ARG A 60 3.59 -5.64 -5.37
N GLN A 61 2.85 -5.24 -4.35
CA GLN A 61 2.31 -3.88 -4.26
C GLN A 61 2.60 -3.27 -2.90
N PRO A 62 2.70 -1.95 -2.79
CA PRO A 62 2.55 -0.97 -3.88
C PRO A 62 3.67 -1.04 -4.92
N MET A 63 3.33 -0.75 -6.18
CA MET A 63 4.31 -0.65 -7.26
C MET A 63 4.65 0.80 -7.54
N ARG A 64 5.92 1.07 -7.87
CA ARG A 64 6.40 2.42 -8.16
C ARG A 64 7.07 2.46 -9.50
N LEU A 65 6.85 3.58 -10.21
CA LEU A 65 7.54 3.90 -11.45
C LEU A 65 8.10 5.30 -11.34
N MET A 66 9.37 5.47 -11.64
CA MET A 66 10.01 6.79 -11.67
C MET A 66 10.21 7.18 -13.13
N GLN A 67 9.66 8.32 -13.53
CA GLN A 67 9.73 8.80 -14.90
C GLN A 67 9.73 10.34 -14.92
N ASP A 68 10.67 10.93 -15.65
CA ASP A 68 10.77 12.39 -15.83
C ASP A 68 10.80 13.16 -14.50
N GLY A 69 11.50 12.61 -13.50
CA GLY A 69 11.62 13.24 -12.18
C GLY A 69 10.42 13.03 -11.27
N ASN A 70 9.39 12.31 -11.74
CA ASN A 70 8.20 12.02 -10.95
C ASN A 70 8.17 10.56 -10.51
N THR A 71 7.60 10.34 -9.33
CA THR A 71 7.35 8.98 -8.81
C THR A 71 5.86 8.71 -8.86
N TYR A 72 5.50 7.65 -9.54
CA TYR A 72 4.12 7.18 -9.62
C TYR A 72 3.99 5.93 -8.77
N THR A 73 3.01 5.92 -7.87
CA THR A 73 2.77 4.79 -6.98
C THR A 73 1.35 4.30 -7.17
N ILE A 74 1.17 2.99 -7.35
CA ILE A 74 -0.14 2.40 -7.56
C ILE A 74 -0.37 1.21 -6.63
N ILE A 75 -1.60 1.14 -6.12
CA ILE A 75 -2.15 -0.08 -5.53
C ILE A 75 -3.47 -0.38 -6.24
N TYR A 76 -3.77 -1.66 -6.39
CA TYR A 76 -5.03 -2.06 -7.02
C TYR A 76 -5.44 -3.44 -6.54
N ASN A 77 -6.70 -3.71 -6.75
CA ASN A 77 -7.30 -4.98 -6.36
C ASN A 77 -7.53 -5.87 -7.59
#